data_beca9d5d794223b66935d3266ce51634
#
_entry.id   beca9d5d794223b66935d3266ce51634
#
_cell.length_a   1.000
_cell.length_b   1.000
_cell.length_c   1.000
_cell.angle_alpha   90.00
_cell.angle_beta   90.00
_cell.angle_gamma   90.00
#
_symmetry.space_group_name_H-M   'P 1'
#
loop_
_entity.id
_entity.type
_entity.pdbx_description
1 polymer ?
#
loop_
_entity_poly.entity_id
_entity_poly.type
_entity_poly.pdbx_seq_one_letter_code
_entity_poly.pdbx_strand_id
1 'polypeptide(L)'
;DAIDGTHEWEVEVSDLETTLEILAKIGIKPRGYQENKRQEYDLDGVQVVIDRWPKLKPYIEIEGNSAEEVINTAKLLGYAEDDLTMKNTTELYQDIGIAIEKTLELTFAAAVEDGTTAEL
;
A
#
# COMPACT_ATOMS: atom_id res chain seq x y z
N ASP A 1 -4.68 -13.93 -3.26
CA ASP A 1 -5.01 -14.32 -4.48
C ASP A 1 -5.91 -13.43 -5.15
N ALA A 2 -5.66 -13.18 -6.36
CA ALA A 2 -6.35 -12.18 -7.07
C ALA A 2 -7.55 -12.76 -7.78
N ILE A 3 -8.65 -12.09 -7.64
CA ILE A 3 -9.89 -12.49 -8.30
C ILE A 3 -9.74 -12.38 -9.81
N ASP A 4 -8.85 -11.50 -10.28
CA ASP A 4 -8.68 -11.26 -11.72
C ASP A 4 -7.74 -12.26 -12.40
N GLY A 5 -7.32 -13.29 -11.69
CA GLY A 5 -6.43 -14.29 -12.24
C GLY A 5 -4.95 -14.01 -12.08
N THR A 6 -4.57 -12.94 -11.40
CA THR A 6 -3.17 -12.68 -11.09
C THR A 6 -2.68 -13.68 -10.05
N HIS A 7 -1.50 -14.23 -10.28
CA HIS A 7 -0.89 -15.19 -9.37
C HIS A 7 0.33 -14.57 -8.71
N GLU A 8 0.49 -14.81 -7.41
CA GLU A 8 1.63 -14.33 -6.65
C GLU A 8 2.34 -15.50 -6.00
N TRP A 9 3.65 -15.48 -6.05
CA TRP A 9 4.50 -16.46 -5.35
C TRP A 9 5.33 -15.68 -4.34
N GLU A 10 5.19 -16.04 -3.08
CA GLU A 10 5.85 -15.34 -1.99
C GLU A 10 6.76 -16.26 -1.23
N VAL A 11 7.87 -15.71 -0.77
CA VAL A 11 8.82 -16.42 0.04
C VAL A 11 9.47 -15.44 1.01
N GLU A 12 9.72 -15.90 2.24
CA GLU A 12 10.41 -15.10 3.23
C GLU A 12 11.90 -15.31 3.10
N VAL A 13 12.67 -14.23 3.25
CA VAL A 13 14.11 -14.29 3.19
C VAL A 13 14.70 -13.63 4.43
N SER A 14 15.83 -14.15 4.89
CA SER A 14 16.47 -13.64 6.10
C SER A 14 17.28 -12.37 5.88
N ASP A 15 17.65 -12.06 4.65
CA ASP A 15 18.50 -10.91 4.34
C ASP A 15 18.11 -10.36 2.97
N LEU A 16 17.53 -9.16 2.98
CA LEU A 16 17.08 -8.51 1.77
C LEU A 16 18.26 -8.15 0.84
N GLU A 17 19.31 -7.57 1.42
CA GLU A 17 20.45 -7.12 0.60
C GLU A 17 21.13 -8.26 -0.12
N THR A 18 21.38 -9.35 0.57
CA THR A 18 21.96 -10.54 -0.04
C THR A 18 21.05 -11.12 -1.12
N THR A 19 19.75 -11.12 -0.86
CA THR A 19 18.78 -11.60 -1.85
C THR A 19 18.83 -10.75 -3.11
N LEU A 20 18.90 -9.44 -2.96
CA LEU A 20 19.02 -8.54 -4.12
C LEU A 20 20.31 -8.78 -4.88
N GLU A 21 21.41 -9.08 -4.19
CA GLU A 21 22.68 -9.41 -4.86
C GLU A 21 22.56 -10.70 -5.65
N ILE A 22 21.94 -11.71 -5.09
CA ILE A 22 21.70 -12.98 -5.79
C ILE A 22 20.90 -12.75 -7.06
N LEU A 23 19.83 -11.97 -6.97
CA LEU A 23 19.01 -11.67 -8.14
C LEU A 23 19.78 -10.88 -9.18
N ALA A 24 20.61 -9.94 -8.75
CA ALA A 24 21.44 -9.16 -9.67
C ALA A 24 22.43 -10.05 -10.43
N LYS A 25 22.97 -11.07 -9.76
CA LYS A 25 23.92 -12.01 -10.38
C LYS A 25 23.28 -12.81 -11.51
N ILE A 26 21.98 -13.03 -11.46
CA ILE A 26 21.25 -13.73 -12.51
C ILE A 26 20.54 -12.77 -13.47
N GLY A 27 20.83 -11.47 -13.39
CA GLY A 27 20.34 -10.50 -14.35
C GLY A 27 19.05 -9.81 -13.99
N ILE A 28 18.54 -10.00 -12.77
CA ILE A 28 17.29 -9.38 -12.33
C ILE A 28 17.64 -8.20 -11.43
N LYS A 29 17.16 -7.00 -11.79
CA LYS A 29 17.40 -5.78 -11.03
C LYS A 29 16.08 -5.16 -10.61
N PRO A 30 16.04 -4.49 -9.43
CA PRO A 30 14.84 -3.78 -9.01
C PRO A 30 14.56 -2.61 -9.95
N ARG A 31 13.28 -2.32 -10.18
CA ARG A 31 12.87 -1.17 -10.98
C ARG A 31 12.81 0.11 -10.15
N GLY A 32 12.70 -0.02 -8.85
CA GLY A 32 12.61 1.12 -7.96
C GLY A 32 12.54 0.68 -6.52
N TYR A 33 12.51 1.66 -5.63
CA TYR A 33 12.42 1.45 -4.20
C TYR A 33 11.24 2.23 -3.65
N GLN A 34 10.40 1.60 -2.85
CA GLN A 34 9.23 2.21 -2.26
C GLN A 34 9.16 1.88 -0.78
N GLU A 35 8.68 2.83 0.00
CA GLU A 35 8.42 2.64 1.41
C GLU A 35 6.95 2.87 1.71
N ASN A 36 6.41 2.07 2.62
CA ASN A 36 5.10 2.35 3.19
C ASN A 36 5.09 1.87 4.64
N LYS A 37 4.15 2.40 5.41
CA LYS A 37 3.94 1.98 6.79
C LYS A 37 2.53 1.48 6.90
N ARG A 38 2.37 0.35 7.55
CA ARG A 38 1.08 -0.33 7.63
C ARG A 38 0.79 -0.75 9.06
N GLN A 39 -0.41 -0.43 9.54
CA GLN A 39 -0.91 -0.92 10.81
C GLN A 39 -2.15 -1.76 10.54
N GLU A 40 -2.16 -2.97 11.06
CA GLU A 40 -3.25 -3.92 10.82
C GLU A 40 -4.05 -4.15 12.08
N TYR A 41 -5.36 -4.17 11.94
CA TYR A 41 -6.28 -4.40 13.04
C TYR A 41 -7.35 -5.39 12.61
N ASP A 42 -7.85 -6.14 13.59
CA ASP A 42 -9.00 -7.02 13.38
C ASP A 42 -10.20 -6.37 14.08
N LEU A 43 -11.24 -6.09 13.29
CA LEU A 43 -12.46 -5.53 13.82
C LEU A 43 -13.60 -6.51 13.54
N ASP A 44 -13.94 -7.31 14.56
CA ASP A 44 -14.98 -8.32 14.47
C ASP A 44 -14.79 -9.28 13.28
N GLY A 45 -13.55 -9.72 13.07
CA GLY A 45 -13.22 -10.65 12.00
C GLY A 45 -12.94 -10.00 10.66
N VAL A 46 -13.06 -8.69 10.56
CA VAL A 46 -12.75 -7.95 9.33
C VAL A 46 -11.42 -7.25 9.51
N GLN A 47 -10.52 -7.42 8.56
CA GLN A 47 -9.21 -6.79 8.62
C GLN A 47 -9.32 -5.33 8.22
N VAL A 48 -8.83 -4.45 9.09
CA VAL A 48 -8.78 -3.01 8.85
C VAL A 48 -7.32 -2.59 8.89
N VAL A 49 -6.86 -1.93 7.85
CA VAL A 49 -5.47 -1.56 7.69
C VAL A 49 -5.37 -0.05 7.52
N ILE A 50 -4.46 0.57 8.27
CA ILE A 50 -4.12 1.97 8.06
C ILE A 50 -2.82 1.98 7.28
N ASP A 51 -2.87 2.51 6.06
CA ASP A 51 -1.72 2.60 5.18
C ASP A 51 -1.19 4.02 5.10
N ARG A 52 0.12 4.15 5.21
CA ARG A 52 0.81 5.42 5.07
C ARG A 52 1.85 5.29 3.97
N TRP A 53 1.72 6.16 2.96
CA TRP A 53 2.63 6.20 1.82
C TRP A 53 3.20 7.60 1.67
N PRO A 54 4.44 7.73 1.18
CA PRO A 54 5.01 9.07 0.96
C PRO A 54 4.12 9.92 0.07
N LYS A 55 3.95 11.19 0.44
CA LYS A 55 3.18 12.19 -0.31
C LYS A 55 1.68 11.95 -0.39
N LEU A 56 1.18 10.87 0.19
CA LEU A 56 -0.26 10.63 0.30
C LEU A 56 -0.71 10.84 1.72
N LYS A 57 -1.97 11.25 1.89
CA LYS A 57 -2.59 11.22 3.21
C LYS A 57 -2.79 9.77 3.61
N PRO A 58 -2.68 9.46 4.91
CA PRO A 58 -2.99 8.10 5.37
C PRO A 58 -4.40 7.71 4.95
N TYR A 59 -4.59 6.47 4.61
CA TYR A 59 -5.90 5.97 4.24
C TYR A 59 -6.15 4.60 4.88
N ILE A 60 -7.42 4.23 4.93
CA ILE A 60 -7.86 2.99 5.56
C ILE A 60 -8.31 2.03 4.48
N GLU A 61 -7.86 0.78 4.59
CA GLU A 61 -8.33 -0.30 3.75
C GLU A 61 -9.16 -1.25 4.60
N ILE A 62 -10.29 -1.69 4.09
CA ILE A 62 -11.15 -2.66 4.75
C ILE A 62 -11.23 -3.89 3.86
N GLU A 63 -10.78 -5.01 4.39
CA GLU A 63 -10.78 -6.28 3.65
C GLU A 63 -11.84 -7.18 4.27
N GLY A 64 -12.95 -7.32 3.57
CA GLY A 64 -14.05 -8.15 4.00
C GLY A 64 -14.41 -9.19 2.94
N ASN A 65 -15.28 -10.11 3.32
CA ASN A 65 -15.70 -11.19 2.44
C ASN A 65 -16.85 -10.80 1.53
N SER A 66 -17.48 -9.65 1.78
CA SER A 66 -18.59 -9.17 0.98
C SER A 66 -18.65 -7.64 1.03
N ALA A 67 -19.33 -7.05 0.06
CA ALA A 67 -19.55 -5.61 0.05
C ALA A 67 -20.31 -5.14 1.28
N GLU A 68 -21.29 -5.92 1.71
CA GLU A 68 -22.07 -5.59 2.90
C GLU A 68 -21.19 -5.52 4.15
N GLU A 69 -20.28 -6.48 4.30
CA GLU A 69 -19.36 -6.52 5.43
C GLU A 69 -18.44 -5.30 5.44
N VAL A 70 -17.93 -4.92 4.27
CA VAL A 70 -17.06 -3.75 4.14
C VAL A 70 -17.81 -2.48 4.49
N ILE A 71 -19.04 -2.33 3.98
CA ILE A 71 -19.86 -1.15 4.25
C ILE A 71 -20.21 -1.05 5.73
N ASN A 72 -20.59 -2.15 6.34
CA ASN A 72 -20.93 -2.16 7.77
C ASN A 72 -19.71 -1.81 8.63
N THR A 73 -18.55 -2.33 8.28
CA THR A 73 -17.31 -2.03 9.00
C THR A 73 -16.96 -0.55 8.85
N ALA A 74 -17.10 0.00 7.65
CA ALA A 74 -16.86 1.43 7.43
C ALA A 74 -17.77 2.28 8.32
N LYS A 75 -19.03 1.91 8.44
CA LYS A 75 -19.98 2.64 9.31
C LYS A 75 -19.57 2.56 10.76
N LEU A 76 -19.10 1.41 11.22
CA LEU A 76 -18.59 1.28 12.60
C LEU A 76 -17.41 2.22 12.85
N LEU A 77 -16.60 2.48 11.83
CA LEU A 77 -15.47 3.39 11.93
C LEU A 77 -15.88 4.87 11.77
N GLY A 78 -17.15 5.14 11.51
CA GLY A 78 -17.63 6.50 11.38
C GLY A 78 -17.69 7.03 9.95
N TYR A 79 -17.55 6.17 8.95
CA TYR A 79 -17.60 6.57 7.55
C TYR A 79 -18.95 6.23 6.92
N ALA A 80 -19.35 7.00 5.93
CA ALA A 80 -20.53 6.70 5.13
C ALA A 80 -20.14 5.85 3.94
N GLU A 81 -21.14 5.20 3.34
CA GLU A 81 -20.89 4.40 2.15
C GLU A 81 -20.27 5.22 1.01
N ASP A 82 -20.69 6.47 0.88
CA ASP A 82 -20.18 7.37 -0.16
C ASP A 82 -18.71 7.74 0.04
N ASP A 83 -18.16 7.51 1.22
CA ASP A 83 -16.75 7.76 1.50
C ASP A 83 -15.84 6.66 0.97
N LEU A 84 -16.40 5.53 0.56
CA LEU A 84 -15.65 4.39 0.09
C LEU A 84 -15.24 4.55 -1.37
N THR A 85 -14.05 4.06 -1.70
CA THR A 85 -13.55 4.08 -3.06
C THR A 85 -12.95 2.73 -3.40
N MET A 86 -12.98 2.38 -4.69
CA MET A 86 -12.35 1.17 -5.19
C MET A 86 -10.94 1.45 -5.73
N LYS A 87 -10.45 2.67 -5.58
CA LYS A 87 -9.13 3.03 -6.13
C LYS A 87 -8.02 2.29 -5.42
N ASN A 88 -7.05 1.84 -6.19
CA ASN A 88 -5.83 1.24 -5.65
C ASN A 88 -4.77 2.31 -5.43
N THR A 89 -3.62 1.92 -4.88
CA THR A 89 -2.54 2.84 -4.57
C THR A 89 -2.04 3.58 -5.80
N THR A 90 -1.91 2.88 -6.92
CA THR A 90 -1.47 3.50 -8.17
C THR A 90 -2.41 4.62 -8.59
N GLU A 91 -3.71 4.39 -8.50
CA GLU A 91 -4.72 5.38 -8.85
C GLU A 91 -4.70 6.57 -7.90
N LEU A 92 -4.49 6.33 -6.60
CA LEU A 92 -4.37 7.42 -5.63
C LEU A 92 -3.20 8.33 -5.96
N TYR A 93 -2.06 7.75 -6.39
CA TYR A 93 -0.93 8.55 -6.81
C TYR A 93 -1.19 9.30 -8.11
N GLN A 94 -1.90 8.69 -9.04
CA GLN A 94 -2.28 9.36 -10.28
C GLN A 94 -3.11 10.60 -10.01
N ASP A 95 -3.97 10.56 -9.01
CA ASP A 95 -4.80 11.71 -8.62
C ASP A 95 -3.97 12.93 -8.20
N ILE A 96 -2.74 12.72 -7.74
CA ILE A 96 -1.84 13.82 -7.38
C ILE A 96 -0.71 14.00 -8.38
N GLY A 97 -0.84 13.39 -9.56
CA GLY A 97 0.09 13.59 -10.67
C GLY A 97 1.36 12.77 -10.61
N ILE A 98 1.38 11.69 -9.86
CA ILE A 98 2.56 10.83 -9.72
C ILE A 98 2.31 9.49 -10.39
N ALA A 99 3.17 9.13 -11.33
CA ALA A 99 3.17 7.79 -11.92
C ALA A 99 4.11 6.92 -11.12
N ILE A 100 3.55 6.18 -10.15
CA ILE A 100 4.34 5.40 -9.20
C ILE A 100 5.19 4.34 -9.90
N GLU A 101 4.68 3.76 -10.99
CA GLU A 101 5.39 2.73 -11.74
C GLU A 101 6.63 3.25 -12.46
N LYS A 102 6.74 4.57 -12.58
CA LYS A 102 7.89 5.25 -13.20
C LYS A 102 8.77 5.95 -12.18
N THR A 103 8.39 5.90 -10.90
CA THR A 103 9.12 6.56 -9.85
C THR A 103 10.19 5.63 -9.30
N LEU A 104 11.46 6.03 -9.38
CA LEU A 104 12.57 5.19 -8.94
C LEU A 104 12.71 5.13 -7.43
N GLU A 105 12.39 6.20 -6.74
CA GLU A 105 12.45 6.23 -5.27
C GLU A 105 11.23 6.94 -4.73
N LEU A 106 10.56 6.27 -3.79
CA LEU A 106 9.40 6.82 -3.11
C LEU A 106 9.59 6.56 -1.62
N THR A 107 10.14 7.54 -0.92
CA THR A 107 10.53 7.39 0.48
C THR A 107 9.94 8.50 1.33
N PHE A 108 9.80 8.23 2.62
CA PHE A 108 9.32 9.25 3.56
C PHE A 108 10.36 10.35 3.76
N ALA A 109 11.64 10.02 3.66
CA ALA A 109 12.70 11.02 3.75
C ALA A 109 12.59 12.04 2.64
N ALA A 110 12.33 11.60 1.40
CA ALA A 110 12.12 12.50 0.27
C ALA A 110 10.91 13.41 0.50
N ALA A 111 9.84 12.88 1.09
CA ALA A 111 8.66 13.68 1.41
C ALA A 111 8.99 14.78 2.42
N VAL A 112 9.83 14.48 3.40
CA VAL A 112 10.28 15.46 4.40
C VAL A 112 11.15 16.52 3.74
N GLU A 113 12.05 16.12 2.85
CA GLU A 113 12.92 17.04 2.15
C GLU A 113 12.15 18.02 1.28
N ASP A 114 11.00 17.60 0.78
CA ASP A 114 10.11 18.48 0.00
C ASP A 114 9.33 19.46 0.87
N GLY A 115 9.60 19.48 2.17
CA GLY A 115 8.93 20.38 3.09
C GLY A 115 7.59 19.89 3.60
N THR A 116 7.23 18.66 3.28
CA THR A 116 6.02 18.07 3.82
C THR A 116 6.29 17.55 5.22
N THR A 117 5.31 17.65 6.10
CA THR A 117 5.46 17.10 7.44
C THR A 117 5.38 15.59 7.37
N ALA A 118 6.28 14.95 8.10
CA ALA A 118 6.29 13.50 8.20
C ALA A 118 5.41 13.05 9.36
N GLU A 119 4.22 13.59 9.41
CA GLU A 119 3.30 13.18 10.45
C GLU A 119 2.60 11.96 10.05
N LEU A 120 3.08 10.89 10.49
CA LEU A 120 2.50 9.65 10.03
C LEU A 120 2.23 8.71 11.17
#